data_d8f2dacaf33a699ebeeb32aac7c4ee7e
#
_entry.id   d8f2dacaf33a699ebeeb32aac7c4ee7e
#
_cell.length_a   1.000
_cell.length_b   1.000
_cell.length_c   1.000
_cell.angle_alpha   90.00
_cell.angle_beta   90.00
_cell.angle_gamma   90.00
#
_symmetry.space_group_name_H-M   'P 1'
#
loop_
_entity.id
_entity.type
_entity.pdbx_description
1 polymer ?
#
loop_
_entity_poly.entity_id
_entity_poly.type
_entity_poly.pdbx_seq_one_letter_code
_entity_poly.pdbx_strand_id
1 'polypeptide(L)'
;MCIRDRRYLLSEYLNISSTNIHAYILGEHGDSSFVPWMNTYIGCKSMMEYIVEMNIDMNEMHKIYKEVQQAAYEIIKRKNATYYGIGLSLNRLITAILSDENAVLTVSAYQQGEYKQEGLYIGVPAIINRQGISKIMTLHLNNVDQHKFDRSCETLKEMIDGELEAIINS
;
A
#
# COMPACT_ATOMS: atom_id res chain seq x y z
N MET A 1 -1.75 0.63 7.73
CA MET A 1 -2.57 1.78 7.34
C MET A 1 -3.15 1.59 5.95
N CYS A 2 -4.39 1.95 5.74
CA CYS A 2 -5.16 1.26 4.71
C CYS A 2 -5.18 1.99 3.37
N ILE A 3 -4.87 1.27 2.30
CA ILE A 3 -5.29 1.59 0.93
C ILE A 3 -6.75 2.05 0.88
N ARG A 4 -7.60 1.50 1.76
CA ARG A 4 -8.99 1.91 1.93
C ARG A 4 -9.12 3.36 2.38
N ASP A 5 -8.36 3.80 3.39
CA ASP A 5 -8.44 5.17 3.91
C ASP A 5 -8.00 6.18 2.84
N ARG A 6 -6.96 5.82 2.07
CA ARG A 6 -6.53 6.62 0.93
C ARG A 6 -7.58 6.70 -0.18
N ARG A 7 -8.19 5.56 -0.57
CA ARG A 7 -9.28 5.56 -1.56
C ARG A 7 -10.45 6.41 -1.09
N TYR A 8 -10.75 6.36 0.21
CA TYR A 8 -11.80 7.16 0.82
C TYR A 8 -11.48 8.65 0.74
N LEU A 9 -10.32 9.11 1.23
CA LEU A 9 -9.94 10.53 1.18
C LEU A 9 -9.84 11.05 -0.25
N LEU A 10 -9.30 10.26 -1.17
CA LEU A 10 -9.33 10.61 -2.60
C LEU A 10 -10.75 10.69 -3.15
N SER A 11 -11.65 9.80 -2.73
CA SER A 11 -13.05 9.83 -3.20
C SER A 11 -13.79 11.08 -2.74
N GLU A 12 -13.56 11.51 -1.50
CA GLU A 12 -14.12 12.77 -0.96
C GLU A 12 -13.58 13.98 -1.71
N TYR A 13 -12.24 14.04 -1.89
CA TYR A 13 -11.62 15.18 -2.58
C TYR A 13 -12.03 15.29 -4.06
N LEU A 14 -12.08 14.16 -4.76
CA LEU A 14 -12.38 14.11 -6.19
C LEU A 14 -13.89 14.02 -6.48
N ASN A 15 -14.71 13.84 -5.45
CA ASN A 15 -16.16 13.57 -5.57
C ASN A 15 -16.47 12.39 -6.50
N ILE A 16 -15.70 11.30 -6.35
CA ILE A 16 -15.82 10.07 -7.15
C ILE A 16 -15.90 8.87 -6.20
N SER A 17 -16.75 7.89 -6.51
CA SER A 17 -16.84 6.68 -5.68
C SER A 17 -15.49 6.02 -5.49
N SER A 18 -15.16 5.66 -4.25
CA SER A 18 -13.91 4.97 -3.89
C SER A 18 -13.72 3.62 -4.59
N THR A 19 -14.81 3.02 -5.10
CA THR A 19 -14.77 1.78 -5.89
C THR A 19 -14.16 1.99 -7.28
N ASN A 20 -14.17 3.22 -7.79
CA ASN A 20 -13.58 3.58 -9.07
C ASN A 20 -12.12 4.09 -8.95
N ILE A 21 -11.57 4.10 -7.74
CA ILE A 21 -10.20 4.55 -7.50
C ILE A 21 -9.31 3.32 -7.30
N HIS A 22 -8.42 3.07 -8.25
CA HIS A 22 -7.43 2.01 -8.20
C HIS A 22 -6.09 2.60 -7.74
N ALA A 23 -5.87 2.58 -6.44
CA ALA A 23 -4.71 3.18 -5.80
C ALA A 23 -4.02 2.17 -4.88
N TYR A 24 -2.70 2.09 -4.96
CA TYR A 24 -1.88 1.17 -4.19
C TYR A 24 -0.93 1.94 -3.27
N ILE A 25 -0.51 1.33 -2.19
CA ILE A 25 0.60 1.77 -1.35
C ILE A 25 1.61 0.63 -1.36
N LEU A 26 2.86 0.93 -1.66
CA LEU A 26 3.94 -0.03 -1.71
C LEU A 26 4.90 0.19 -0.56
N GLY A 27 5.67 -0.84 -0.26
CA GLY A 27 6.74 -0.76 0.71
C GLY A 27 6.39 -1.37 2.07
N GLU A 28 7.18 -1.06 3.04
CA GLU A 28 7.01 -1.42 4.44
C GLU A 28 5.71 -0.86 5.00
N HIS A 29 5.11 -1.54 5.96
CA HIS A 29 3.91 -1.05 6.66
C HIS A 29 4.26 -0.04 7.74
N GLY A 30 4.92 1.06 7.36
CA GLY A 30 5.43 2.11 8.24
C GLY A 30 5.71 3.40 7.47
N ASP A 31 6.68 4.16 7.96
CA ASP A 31 6.99 5.51 7.46
C ASP A 31 7.68 5.51 6.09
N SER A 32 8.31 4.41 5.68
CA SER A 32 8.96 4.28 4.38
C SER A 32 7.99 3.83 3.26
N SER A 33 6.72 3.57 3.59
CA SER A 33 5.69 3.31 2.56
C SER A 33 5.52 4.49 1.62
N PHE A 34 5.13 4.23 0.38
CA PHE A 34 4.93 5.29 -0.61
C PHE A 34 3.81 4.97 -1.58
N VAL A 35 3.41 6.01 -2.31
CA VAL A 35 2.35 5.95 -3.32
C VAL A 35 2.97 6.00 -4.70
N PRO A 36 2.81 4.99 -5.56
CA PRO A 36 3.17 5.06 -6.97
C PRO A 36 2.06 5.82 -7.74
N TRP A 37 2.14 7.15 -7.76
CA TRP A 37 1.11 7.99 -8.36
C TRP A 37 0.86 7.70 -9.83
N MET A 38 1.90 7.35 -10.59
CA MET A 38 1.77 6.97 -12.00
C MET A 38 1.00 5.66 -12.22
N ASN A 39 0.89 4.83 -11.17
CA ASN A 39 0.14 3.58 -11.18
C ASN A 39 -1.22 3.70 -10.46
N THR A 40 -1.70 4.93 -10.26
CA THR A 40 -3.03 5.20 -9.69
C THR A 40 -3.99 5.55 -10.81
N TYR A 41 -5.18 4.95 -10.81
CA TYR A 41 -6.20 5.14 -11.84
C TYR A 41 -7.53 5.56 -11.22
N ILE A 42 -8.26 6.41 -11.93
CA ILE A 42 -9.63 6.82 -11.64
C ILE A 42 -10.50 6.34 -12.80
N GLY A 43 -11.25 5.27 -12.56
CA GLY A 43 -11.95 4.59 -13.63
C GLY A 43 -10.98 4.15 -14.73
N CYS A 44 -11.16 4.69 -15.93
CA CYS A 44 -10.32 4.37 -17.10
C CYS A 44 -9.16 5.35 -17.34
N LYS A 45 -9.03 6.42 -16.54
CA LYS A 45 -7.96 7.43 -16.70
C LYS A 45 -6.86 7.24 -15.68
N SER A 46 -5.61 7.51 -16.07
CA SER A 46 -4.53 7.63 -15.09
C SER A 46 -4.77 8.84 -14.18
N MET A 47 -4.32 8.76 -12.93
CA MET A 47 -4.39 9.89 -11.99
C MET A 47 -3.66 11.11 -12.55
N MET A 48 -2.54 10.92 -13.24
CA MET A 48 -1.76 12.02 -13.80
C MET A 48 -2.52 12.76 -14.91
N GLU A 49 -3.20 12.04 -15.80
CA GLU A 49 -4.07 12.66 -16.81
C GLU A 49 -5.24 13.40 -16.16
N TYR A 50 -5.85 12.81 -15.15
CA TYR A 50 -6.97 13.39 -14.42
C TYR A 50 -6.57 14.68 -13.70
N ILE A 51 -5.39 14.72 -13.07
CA ILE A 51 -4.83 15.88 -12.39
C ILE A 51 -4.64 17.04 -13.38
N VAL A 52 -4.07 16.77 -14.56
CA VAL A 52 -3.85 17.78 -15.60
C VAL A 52 -5.19 18.31 -16.13
N GLU A 53 -6.13 17.42 -16.46
CA GLU A 53 -7.43 17.81 -17.02
C GLU A 53 -8.27 18.65 -16.03
N MET A 54 -8.24 18.29 -14.76
CA MET A 54 -9.01 18.96 -13.72
C MET A 54 -8.25 20.12 -13.04
N ASN A 55 -7.04 20.40 -13.50
CA ASN A 55 -6.14 21.43 -12.94
C ASN A 55 -5.95 21.29 -11.41
N ILE A 56 -5.73 20.06 -10.95
CA ILE A 56 -5.55 19.74 -9.53
C ILE A 56 -4.09 19.99 -9.13
N ASP A 57 -3.87 20.64 -8.00
CA ASP A 57 -2.53 20.83 -7.45
C ASP A 57 -1.99 19.51 -6.86
N MET A 58 -0.82 19.08 -7.33
CA MET A 58 -0.13 17.91 -6.77
C MET A 58 0.18 18.04 -5.27
N ASN A 59 0.32 19.25 -4.75
CA ASN A 59 0.50 19.48 -3.33
C ASN A 59 -0.70 19.00 -2.50
N GLU A 60 -1.92 19.13 -3.04
CA GLU A 60 -3.12 18.60 -2.38
C GLU A 60 -3.09 17.06 -2.32
N MET A 61 -2.63 16.39 -3.38
CA MET A 61 -2.45 14.95 -3.39
C MET A 61 -1.44 14.49 -2.33
N HIS A 62 -0.34 15.24 -2.16
CA HIS A 62 0.65 14.97 -1.13
C HIS A 62 0.12 15.22 0.28
N LYS A 63 -0.74 16.23 0.49
CA LYS A 63 -1.41 16.45 1.78
C LYS A 63 -2.31 15.28 2.13
N ILE A 64 -3.17 14.84 1.21
CA ILE A 64 -4.03 13.67 1.39
C ILE A 64 -3.20 12.44 1.81
N TYR A 65 -2.05 12.22 1.15
CA TYR A 65 -1.18 11.10 1.52
C TYR A 65 -0.63 11.23 2.95
N LYS A 66 -0.19 12.42 3.34
CA LYS A 66 0.28 12.69 4.71
C LYS A 66 -0.82 12.47 5.75
N GLU A 67 -2.05 12.89 5.47
CA GLU A 67 -3.20 12.65 6.34
C GLU A 67 -3.44 11.15 6.53
N VAL A 68 -3.33 10.35 5.45
CA VAL A 68 -3.43 8.88 5.54
C VAL A 68 -2.33 8.31 6.44
N GLN A 69 -1.08 8.76 6.29
CA GLN A 69 0.03 8.30 7.16
C GLN A 69 -0.21 8.66 8.63
N GLN A 70 -0.73 9.86 8.89
CA GLN A 70 -0.97 10.36 10.26
C GLN A 70 -2.23 9.78 10.90
N ALA A 71 -3.20 9.33 10.11
CA ALA A 71 -4.49 8.84 10.61
C ALA A 71 -4.36 7.71 11.63
N ALA A 72 -3.40 6.79 11.44
CA ALA A 72 -3.16 5.71 12.39
C ALA A 72 -2.65 6.24 13.75
N TYR A 73 -1.71 7.16 13.73
CA TYR A 73 -1.15 7.78 14.93
C TYR A 73 -2.23 8.56 15.71
N GLU A 74 -3.10 9.28 15.00
CA GLU A 74 -4.23 9.99 15.63
C GLU A 74 -5.26 9.03 16.25
N ILE A 75 -5.55 7.90 15.58
CA ILE A 75 -6.44 6.87 16.13
C ILE A 75 -5.82 6.23 17.38
N ILE A 76 -4.54 5.88 17.33
CA ILE A 76 -3.81 5.30 18.47
C ILE A 76 -3.79 6.29 19.65
N LYS A 77 -3.52 7.57 19.38
CA LYS A 77 -3.52 8.63 20.41
C LYS A 77 -4.86 8.77 21.10
N ARG A 78 -5.98 8.60 20.37
CA ARG A 78 -7.34 8.75 20.92
C ARG A 78 -7.91 7.48 21.54
N LYS A 79 -7.54 6.32 21.03
CA LYS A 79 -8.15 5.00 21.38
C LYS A 79 -7.14 3.97 21.87
N ASN A 80 -5.87 4.33 21.99
CA ASN A 80 -4.74 3.46 22.35
C ASN A 80 -4.50 2.27 21.40
N ALA A 81 -5.29 2.10 20.33
CA ALA A 81 -5.10 1.05 19.35
C ALA A 81 -5.95 1.27 18.07
N THR A 82 -5.63 0.52 17.02
CA THR A 82 -6.39 0.48 15.76
C THR A 82 -6.97 -0.93 15.57
N TYR A 83 -8.26 -1.13 15.86
CA TYR A 83 -8.90 -2.45 15.74
C TYR A 83 -9.78 -2.56 14.51
N TYR A 84 -10.67 -1.61 14.29
CA TYR A 84 -11.72 -1.70 13.28
C TYR A 84 -11.19 -1.71 11.86
N GLY A 85 -10.19 -0.89 11.54
CA GLY A 85 -9.55 -0.84 10.23
C GLY A 85 -8.88 -2.16 9.88
N ILE A 86 -8.17 -2.76 10.84
CA ILE A 86 -7.53 -4.07 10.70
C ILE A 86 -8.59 -5.15 10.51
N GLY A 87 -9.66 -5.16 11.32
CA GLY A 87 -10.75 -6.12 11.20
C GLY A 87 -11.41 -6.10 9.81
N LEU A 88 -11.64 -4.92 9.26
CA LEU A 88 -12.21 -4.76 7.92
C LEU A 88 -11.24 -5.22 6.80
N SER A 89 -9.94 -4.98 6.96
CA SER A 89 -8.93 -5.44 6.02
C SER A 89 -8.80 -6.96 6.04
N LEU A 90 -8.81 -7.58 7.22
CA LEU A 90 -8.83 -9.02 7.39
C LEU A 90 -10.11 -9.63 6.79
N ASN A 91 -11.27 -9.05 7.07
CA ASN A 91 -12.53 -9.51 6.48
C ASN A 91 -12.46 -9.50 4.95
N ARG A 92 -11.92 -8.42 4.35
CA ARG A 92 -11.77 -8.35 2.89
C ARG A 92 -10.85 -9.43 2.34
N LEU A 93 -9.71 -9.68 3.02
CA LEU A 93 -8.74 -10.70 2.63
C LEU A 93 -9.35 -12.11 2.75
N ILE A 94 -9.98 -12.40 3.88
CA ILE A 94 -10.63 -13.70 4.13
C ILE A 94 -11.75 -13.95 3.11
N THR A 95 -12.57 -12.93 2.81
CA THR A 95 -13.61 -13.04 1.77
C THR A 95 -13.00 -13.40 0.42
N ALA A 96 -11.92 -12.74 0.00
CA ALA A 96 -11.25 -13.04 -1.27
C ALA A 96 -10.74 -14.48 -1.34
N ILE A 97 -10.19 -15.00 -0.24
CA ILE A 97 -9.70 -16.38 -0.15
C ILE A 97 -10.87 -17.39 -0.17
N LEU A 98 -11.86 -17.21 0.70
CA LEU A 98 -12.97 -18.16 0.84
C LEU A 98 -13.87 -18.20 -0.41
N SER A 99 -14.04 -17.05 -1.08
CA SER A 99 -14.86 -16.94 -2.29
C SER A 99 -14.07 -17.22 -3.58
N ASP A 100 -12.77 -17.49 -3.47
CA ASP A 100 -11.89 -17.78 -4.62
C ASP A 100 -11.92 -16.65 -5.69
N GLU A 101 -11.88 -15.38 -5.23
CA GLU A 101 -12.20 -14.22 -6.07
C GLU A 101 -11.15 -13.86 -7.12
N ASN A 102 -9.88 -14.31 -6.97
CA ASN A 102 -8.73 -13.78 -7.74
C ASN A 102 -8.62 -12.25 -7.63
N ALA A 103 -8.86 -11.71 -6.44
CA ALA A 103 -8.86 -10.29 -6.18
C ALA A 103 -7.46 -9.71 -6.12
N VAL A 104 -7.24 -8.52 -6.70
CA VAL A 104 -5.99 -7.79 -6.55
C VAL A 104 -6.03 -6.99 -5.25
N LEU A 105 -5.21 -7.41 -4.28
CA LEU A 105 -5.07 -6.77 -2.97
C LEU A 105 -3.60 -6.46 -2.70
N THR A 106 -3.33 -5.40 -1.94
CA THR A 106 -1.97 -5.18 -1.42
C THR A 106 -1.79 -5.98 -0.14
N VAL A 107 -0.82 -6.85 -0.16
CA VAL A 107 -0.43 -7.70 0.96
C VAL A 107 1.08 -7.72 1.10
N SER A 108 1.56 -8.09 2.28
CA SER A 108 2.98 -8.38 2.48
C SER A 108 3.28 -9.71 1.83
N ALA A 109 4.03 -9.69 0.71
CA ALA A 109 4.37 -10.85 -0.08
C ALA A 109 5.88 -11.07 -0.13
N TYR A 110 6.30 -12.35 -0.08
CA TYR A 110 7.70 -12.73 -0.19
C TYR A 110 8.22 -12.46 -1.59
N GLN A 111 9.32 -11.72 -1.70
CA GLN A 111 9.93 -11.36 -2.98
C GLN A 111 10.92 -12.42 -3.43
N GLN A 112 10.82 -12.82 -4.70
CA GLN A 112 11.65 -13.83 -5.35
C GLN A 112 12.27 -13.31 -6.67
N GLY A 113 12.56 -12.01 -6.72
CA GLY A 113 13.08 -11.30 -7.89
C GLY A 113 12.16 -10.19 -8.39
N GLU A 114 10.90 -10.14 -7.93
CA GLU A 114 9.99 -9.05 -8.25
C GLU A 114 10.56 -7.73 -7.73
N TYR A 115 10.36 -6.66 -8.48
CA TYR A 115 10.92 -5.33 -8.19
C TYR A 115 12.44 -5.34 -7.96
N LYS A 116 13.17 -6.37 -8.46
CA LYS A 116 14.62 -6.61 -8.24
C LYS A 116 14.97 -6.84 -6.76
N GLN A 117 14.03 -7.36 -5.97
CA GLN A 117 14.22 -7.65 -4.55
C GLN A 117 14.02 -9.13 -4.27
N GLU A 118 14.77 -9.66 -3.30
CA GLU A 118 14.70 -11.06 -2.89
C GLU A 118 14.81 -11.18 -1.36
N GLY A 119 14.23 -12.25 -0.82
CA GLY A 119 14.50 -12.68 0.55
C GLY A 119 13.75 -11.89 1.64
N LEU A 120 12.76 -11.09 1.29
CA LEU A 120 11.97 -10.32 2.28
C LEU A 120 10.49 -10.29 1.94
N TYR A 121 9.67 -10.06 2.97
CA TYR A 121 8.24 -9.79 2.83
C TYR A 121 8.00 -8.28 2.81
N ILE A 122 7.32 -7.78 1.78
CA ILE A 122 7.04 -6.34 1.63
C ILE A 122 5.68 -6.12 0.97
N GLY A 123 5.05 -4.99 1.27
CA GLY A 123 3.72 -4.63 0.76
C GLY A 123 3.73 -4.37 -0.75
N VAL A 124 3.08 -5.25 -1.51
CA VAL A 124 2.92 -5.17 -2.97
C VAL A 124 1.53 -5.64 -3.39
N PRO A 125 1.01 -5.21 -4.56
CA PRO A 125 -0.21 -5.78 -5.12
C PRO A 125 -0.01 -7.24 -5.50
N ALA A 126 -0.96 -8.09 -5.12
CA ALA A 126 -0.95 -9.50 -5.47
C ALA A 126 -2.36 -10.00 -5.79
N ILE A 127 -2.47 -11.03 -6.61
CA ILE A 127 -3.72 -11.74 -6.87
C ILE A 127 -3.93 -12.75 -5.76
N ILE A 128 -5.04 -12.61 -5.04
CA ILE A 128 -5.42 -13.45 -3.90
C ILE A 128 -6.61 -14.32 -4.28
N ASN A 129 -6.46 -15.61 -4.04
CA ASN A 129 -7.52 -16.58 -4.23
C ASN A 129 -7.50 -17.63 -3.11
N ARG A 130 -8.22 -18.74 -3.27
CA ARG A 130 -8.32 -19.84 -2.29
C ARG A 130 -6.98 -20.45 -1.89
N GLN A 131 -5.96 -20.39 -2.75
CA GLN A 131 -4.63 -20.93 -2.50
C GLN A 131 -3.70 -19.89 -1.82
N GLY A 132 -4.18 -18.68 -1.55
CA GLY A 132 -3.41 -17.56 -1.04
C GLY A 132 -2.94 -16.62 -2.15
N ILE A 133 -1.67 -16.25 -2.15
CA ILE A 133 -1.06 -15.42 -3.21
C ILE A 133 -0.79 -16.30 -4.42
N SER A 134 -1.56 -16.09 -5.50
CA SER A 134 -1.33 -16.82 -6.76
C SER A 134 -0.29 -16.15 -7.64
N LYS A 135 -0.17 -14.81 -7.57
CA LYS A 135 0.80 -14.04 -8.34
C LYS A 135 1.00 -12.65 -7.76
N ILE A 136 2.26 -12.20 -7.70
CA ILE A 136 2.59 -10.80 -7.43
C ILE A 136 2.37 -9.98 -8.70
N MET A 137 1.68 -8.85 -8.58
CA MET A 137 1.43 -7.90 -9.66
C MET A 137 2.53 -6.83 -9.66
N THR A 138 3.54 -7.02 -10.50
CA THR A 138 4.64 -6.06 -10.59
C THR A 138 4.20 -4.80 -11.34
N LEU A 139 4.23 -3.66 -10.65
CA LEU A 139 3.98 -2.36 -11.26
C LEU A 139 5.26 -1.84 -11.94
N HIS A 140 5.09 -1.13 -13.05
CA HIS A 140 6.21 -0.42 -13.65
C HIS A 140 6.48 0.86 -12.86
N LEU A 141 7.56 0.85 -12.07
CA LEU A 141 7.98 2.00 -11.27
C LEU A 141 8.95 2.88 -12.09
N ASN A 142 8.77 4.20 -12.00
CA ASN A 142 9.79 5.12 -12.48
C ASN A 142 11.02 5.10 -11.55
N ASN A 143 12.11 5.74 -11.93
CA ASN A 143 13.34 5.74 -11.15
C ASN A 143 13.15 6.27 -9.71
N VAL A 144 12.31 7.30 -9.53
CA VAL A 144 12.04 7.87 -8.20
C VAL A 144 11.28 6.91 -7.31
N ASP A 145 10.25 6.27 -7.85
CA ASP A 145 9.43 5.32 -7.10
C ASP A 145 10.17 4.00 -6.86
N GLN A 146 11.06 3.58 -7.81
CA GLN A 146 11.97 2.45 -7.57
C GLN A 146 12.91 2.73 -6.40
N HIS A 147 13.54 3.91 -6.35
CA HIS A 147 14.37 4.32 -5.22
C HIS A 147 13.63 4.31 -3.87
N LYS A 148 12.36 4.76 -3.85
CA LYS A 148 11.55 4.69 -2.63
C LYS A 148 11.30 3.24 -2.21
N PHE A 149 11.04 2.37 -3.18
CA PHE A 149 10.83 0.96 -2.93
C PHE A 149 12.09 0.28 -2.38
N ASP A 150 13.24 0.55 -3.01
CA ASP A 150 14.54 0.01 -2.57
C ASP A 150 14.86 0.46 -1.14
N ARG A 151 14.68 1.75 -0.83
CA ARG A 151 14.84 2.27 0.53
C ARG A 151 13.91 1.59 1.54
N SER A 152 12.67 1.34 1.15
CA SER A 152 11.70 0.64 2.01
C SER A 152 12.11 -0.81 2.28
N CYS A 153 12.71 -1.47 1.28
CA CYS A 153 13.30 -2.80 1.43
C CYS A 153 14.52 -2.79 2.36
N GLU A 154 15.40 -1.80 2.23
CA GLU A 154 16.56 -1.60 3.09
C GLU A 154 16.13 -1.42 4.55
N THR A 155 15.16 -0.55 4.82
CA THR A 155 14.60 -0.35 6.18
C THR A 155 14.13 -1.67 6.79
N LEU A 156 13.43 -2.53 6.05
CA LEU A 156 12.98 -3.83 6.55
C LEU A 156 14.16 -4.79 6.80
N LYS A 157 15.16 -4.82 5.92
CA LYS A 157 16.35 -5.66 6.09
C LYS A 157 17.12 -5.25 7.34
N GLU A 158 17.33 -3.95 7.56
CA GLU A 158 18.00 -3.43 8.76
C GLU A 158 17.24 -3.81 10.05
N MET A 159 15.91 -3.75 10.04
CA MET A 159 15.09 -4.18 11.18
C MET A 159 15.23 -5.68 11.45
N ILE A 160 15.20 -6.50 10.40
CA ILE A 160 15.33 -7.97 10.52
C ILE A 160 16.72 -8.33 11.06
N ASP A 161 17.76 -7.74 10.52
CA ASP A 161 19.15 -8.00 10.92
C ASP A 161 19.39 -7.57 12.38
N GLY A 162 18.89 -6.41 12.79
CA GLY A 162 18.97 -5.92 14.16
C GLY A 162 18.26 -6.83 15.18
N GLU A 163 17.07 -7.32 14.85
CA GLU A 163 16.32 -8.26 15.70
C GLU A 163 17.02 -9.63 15.78
N LEU A 164 17.57 -10.14 14.67
CA LEU A 164 18.32 -11.38 14.65
C LEU A 164 19.58 -11.30 15.50
N GLU A 165 20.33 -10.21 15.41
CA GLU A 165 21.52 -9.97 16.27
C GLU A 165 21.14 -9.90 17.76
N ALA A 166 20.02 -9.26 18.11
CA ALA A 166 19.54 -9.20 19.49
C ALA A 166 19.18 -10.58 20.05
N ILE A 167 18.58 -11.45 19.23
CA ILE A 167 18.22 -12.83 19.61
C ILE A 167 19.47 -13.71 19.78
N ILE A 168 20.46 -13.58 18.89
CA ILE A 168 21.69 -14.38 18.94
C ILE A 168 22.55 -14.01 20.17
N ASN A 169 22.50 -12.75 20.61
CA ASN A 169 23.28 -12.23 21.72
C ASN A 169 22.57 -12.31 23.09
N SER A 170 21.33 -12.83 23.14
CA SER A 170 20.55 -13.05 24.36
C SER A 170 20.71 -14.47 24.92
#